data_e55208eb47d59fbd097092b8f1a391c4
#
_entry.id   e55208eb47d59fbd097092b8f1a391c4
#
_cell.length_a   1.000
_cell.length_b   1.000
_cell.length_c   1.000
_cell.angle_alpha   90.00
_cell.angle_beta   90.00
_cell.angle_gamma   90.00
#
_symmetry.space_group_name_H-M   'P 1'
#
loop_
_entity.id
_entity.type
_entity.pdbx_description
1 polymer ?
#
loop_
_entity_poly.entity_id
_entity_poly.type
_entity_poly.pdbx_seq_one_letter_code
_entity_poly.pdbx_strand_id
1 'polypeptide(L)'
;MQTHRTSFVAGTLTGALLMALGLGVRPLIAGAGAQTPKYASKVVLENDRVRVRDVTFPAGVMDTGMHTHDLPHVGVILTAGALVFTESGKPTETATFEAGSVGYRAANVTHQVANPGKTPMRVIEVELK
;
A
#
# COMPACT_ATOMS: atom_id res chain seq x y z
N MET A 1 -9.83 -22.30 -80.55
CA MET A 1 -9.22 -23.50 -81.05
C MET A 1 -8.24 -24.06 -80.07
N GLN A 2 -8.36 -25.32 -79.77
CA GLN A 2 -7.62 -26.19 -78.86
C GLN A 2 -7.93 -26.10 -77.38
N THR A 3 -8.72 -27.06 -77.03
CA THR A 3 -9.06 -27.57 -75.69
C THR A 3 -7.93 -28.44 -75.19
N HIS A 4 -7.48 -28.22 -74.00
CA HIS A 4 -6.74 -29.22 -73.22
C HIS A 4 -7.43 -29.51 -71.92
N ARG A 5 -8.01 -30.71 -71.90
CA ARG A 5 -8.46 -31.40 -70.65
C ARG A 5 -7.22 -31.91 -69.92
N THR A 6 -7.15 -31.71 -68.65
CA THR A 6 -6.29 -32.49 -67.78
C THR A 6 -7.04 -33.00 -66.56
N SER A 7 -6.82 -34.26 -66.35
CA SER A 7 -7.59 -35.19 -65.50
C SER A 7 -7.37 -34.99 -64.02
N PHE A 8 -8.43 -35.22 -63.27
CA PHE A 8 -8.43 -35.39 -61.83
C PHE A 8 -7.70 -36.69 -61.44
N VAL A 9 -6.78 -36.59 -60.46
CA VAL A 9 -6.28 -37.74 -59.70
C VAL A 9 -6.81 -37.60 -58.29
N ALA A 10 -7.68 -38.50 -57.87
CA ALA A 10 -8.17 -38.64 -56.51
C ALA A 10 -7.09 -39.35 -55.69
N GLY A 11 -6.53 -38.65 -54.73
CA GLY A 11 -5.64 -39.21 -53.73
C GLY A 11 -6.34 -39.30 -52.41
N THR A 12 -6.75 -40.47 -52.00
CA THR A 12 -7.24 -40.74 -50.64
C THR A 12 -6.06 -40.81 -49.67
N LEU A 13 -5.94 -39.82 -48.78
CA LEU A 13 -5.01 -39.84 -47.67
C LEU A 13 -5.77 -40.10 -46.41
N THR A 14 -5.63 -41.31 -45.88
CA THR A 14 -6.02 -41.69 -44.55
C THR A 14 -5.13 -40.97 -43.53
N GLY A 15 -5.65 -39.91 -42.96
CA GLY A 15 -4.99 -39.18 -41.86
C GLY A 15 -5.29 -39.80 -40.51
N ALA A 16 -4.25 -40.34 -39.88
CA ALA A 16 -4.31 -40.84 -38.51
C ALA A 16 -4.59 -39.65 -37.56
N LEU A 17 -5.65 -39.79 -36.79
CA LEU A 17 -6.05 -38.86 -35.71
C LEU A 17 -5.10 -39.04 -34.52
N LEU A 18 -4.08 -38.22 -34.41
CA LEU A 18 -3.26 -38.09 -33.19
C LEU A 18 -4.02 -37.26 -32.21
N MET A 19 -4.66 -37.92 -31.21
CA MET A 19 -5.12 -37.25 -30.01
C MET A 19 -3.91 -36.81 -29.18
N ALA A 20 -3.51 -35.56 -29.29
CA ALA A 20 -2.62 -34.93 -28.34
C ALA A 20 -3.43 -34.65 -27.06
N LEU A 21 -3.24 -35.45 -26.02
CA LEU A 21 -3.63 -35.10 -24.66
C LEU A 21 -2.81 -33.87 -24.24
N GLY A 22 -3.35 -32.70 -24.46
CA GLY A 22 -2.84 -31.47 -23.90
C GLY A 22 -3.02 -31.47 -22.38
N LEU A 23 -1.98 -31.90 -21.67
CA LEU A 23 -1.85 -31.57 -20.23
C LEU A 23 -1.75 -30.04 -20.14
N GLY A 24 -2.89 -29.40 -19.93
CA GLY A 24 -2.95 -27.98 -19.65
C GLY A 24 -2.23 -27.67 -18.36
N VAL A 25 -0.97 -27.27 -18.47
CA VAL A 25 -0.24 -26.62 -17.39
C VAL A 25 -0.90 -25.26 -17.19
N ARG A 26 -1.85 -25.21 -16.26
CA ARG A 26 -2.36 -23.93 -15.77
C ARG A 26 -1.22 -23.25 -15.05
N PRO A 27 -0.78 -22.06 -15.45
CA PRO A 27 0.13 -21.28 -14.63
C PRO A 27 -0.61 -21.01 -13.31
N LEU A 28 -0.09 -21.54 -12.21
CA LEU A 28 -0.40 -21.06 -10.89
C LEU A 28 0.11 -19.61 -10.85
N ILE A 29 -0.76 -18.68 -11.21
CA ILE A 29 -0.57 -17.29 -10.83
C ILE A 29 -0.73 -17.30 -9.32
N ALA A 30 0.40 -17.46 -8.61
CA ALA A 30 0.46 -17.12 -7.21
C ALA A 30 0.05 -15.65 -7.14
N GLY A 31 -1.20 -15.41 -6.77
CA GLY A 31 -1.66 -14.08 -6.43
C GLY A 31 -0.75 -13.60 -5.33
N ALA A 32 0.20 -12.70 -5.66
CA ALA A 32 0.87 -11.91 -4.66
C ALA A 32 -0.26 -11.18 -3.93
N GLY A 33 -0.66 -11.69 -2.77
CA GLY A 33 -1.63 -11.05 -1.92
C GLY A 33 -1.11 -9.63 -1.71
N ALA A 34 -1.82 -8.63 -2.20
CA ALA A 34 -1.49 -7.25 -2.00
C ALA A 34 -1.42 -7.05 -0.48
N GLN A 35 -0.20 -6.95 0.05
CA GLN A 35 -0.02 -6.66 1.47
C GLN A 35 -0.64 -5.29 1.70
N THR A 36 -1.60 -5.23 2.61
CA THR A 36 -2.18 -3.96 3.04
C THR A 36 -1.04 -3.06 3.50
N PRO A 37 -0.91 -1.84 2.96
CA PRO A 37 0.12 -0.92 3.38
C PRO A 37 0.05 -0.74 4.89
N LYS A 38 1.16 -0.97 5.58
CA LYS A 38 1.21 -0.88 7.04
C LYS A 38 1.88 0.43 7.44
N TYR A 39 1.34 1.07 8.49
CA TYR A 39 2.01 2.14 9.21
C TYR A 39 3.45 1.72 9.56
N ALA A 40 4.40 2.61 9.32
CA ALA A 40 5.81 2.39 9.62
C ALA A 40 6.37 3.51 10.49
N SER A 41 7.07 3.15 11.54
CA SER A 41 7.76 4.08 12.44
C SER A 41 9.17 3.54 12.74
N LYS A 42 10.17 4.40 12.58
CA LYS A 42 11.57 4.06 12.82
C LYS A 42 12.22 5.14 13.68
N VAL A 43 12.88 4.76 14.77
CA VAL A 43 13.74 5.67 15.54
C VAL A 43 14.98 5.99 14.69
N VAL A 44 15.19 7.27 14.43
CA VAL A 44 16.31 7.79 13.61
C VAL A 44 17.34 8.54 14.41
N LEU A 45 16.97 9.01 15.62
CA LEU A 45 17.86 9.63 16.58
C LEU A 45 17.29 9.42 17.99
N GLU A 46 18.17 9.17 18.94
CA GLU A 46 17.78 9.12 20.35
C GLU A 46 18.93 9.59 21.24
N ASN A 47 18.62 10.40 22.25
CA ASN A 47 19.54 10.82 23.33
C ASN A 47 18.75 11.02 24.63
N ASP A 48 19.36 11.62 25.63
CA ASP A 48 18.76 11.82 26.96
C ASP A 48 17.57 12.79 26.96
N ARG A 49 17.41 13.62 25.93
CA ARG A 49 16.39 14.66 25.85
C ARG A 49 15.29 14.39 24.87
N VAL A 50 15.61 13.68 23.78
CA VAL A 50 14.66 13.44 22.69
C VAL A 50 14.80 12.05 22.12
N ARG A 51 13.66 11.54 21.59
CA ARG A 51 13.61 10.45 20.64
C ARG A 51 12.96 10.94 19.37
N VAL A 52 13.62 10.80 18.24
CA VAL A 52 13.11 11.21 16.94
C VAL A 52 12.71 9.99 16.13
N ARG A 53 11.47 10.00 15.66
CA ARG A 53 10.91 8.95 14.81
C ARG A 53 10.64 9.49 13.41
N ASP A 54 10.99 8.69 12.42
CA ASP A 54 10.52 8.87 11.05
C ASP A 54 9.30 7.98 10.85
N VAL A 55 8.16 8.62 10.62
CA VAL A 55 6.86 7.97 10.57
C VAL A 55 6.28 8.11 9.17
N THR A 56 5.80 7.00 8.61
CA THR A 56 5.11 6.98 7.33
C THR A 56 3.71 6.39 7.50
N PHE A 57 2.71 7.17 7.09
CA PHE A 57 1.33 6.76 6.94
C PHE A 57 1.08 6.44 5.46
N PRO A 58 1.07 5.17 5.03
CA PRO A 58 0.85 4.81 3.64
C PRO A 58 -0.52 5.30 3.14
N ALA A 59 -0.63 5.50 1.83
CA ALA A 59 -1.90 5.89 1.20
C ALA A 59 -3.00 4.86 1.48
N GLY A 60 -4.20 5.34 1.80
CA GLY A 60 -5.36 4.49 2.05
C GLY A 60 -5.28 3.67 3.35
N VAL A 61 -4.34 3.95 4.25
CA VAL A 61 -4.30 3.32 5.57
C VAL A 61 -5.44 3.89 6.39
N MET A 62 -6.41 3.03 6.70
CA MET A 62 -7.62 3.42 7.42
C MET A 62 -7.38 3.57 8.92
N ASP A 63 -6.32 2.93 9.44
CA ASP A 63 -6.11 2.86 10.88
C ASP A 63 -4.70 2.38 11.23
N THR A 64 -4.00 3.08 12.13
CA THR A 64 -2.73 2.64 12.72
C THR A 64 -2.91 1.68 13.89
N GLY A 65 -4.15 1.47 14.35
CA GLY A 65 -4.49 0.90 15.65
C GLY A 65 -4.40 1.92 16.78
N MET A 66 -5.24 1.74 17.81
CA MET A 66 -5.20 2.57 19.02
C MET A 66 -3.87 2.36 19.73
N HIS A 67 -3.16 3.45 19.97
CA HIS A 67 -1.88 3.45 20.67
C HIS A 67 -1.74 4.69 21.55
N THR A 68 -0.85 4.61 22.51
CA THR A 68 -0.59 5.68 23.48
C THR A 68 0.88 6.09 23.38
N HIS A 69 1.13 7.39 23.36
CA HIS A 69 2.48 7.93 23.47
C HIS A 69 2.78 8.27 24.92
N ASP A 70 3.79 7.65 25.49
CA ASP A 70 4.22 7.93 26.88
C ASP A 70 4.85 9.32 27.03
N LEU A 71 5.38 9.86 25.94
CA LEU A 71 6.06 11.14 25.90
C LEU A 71 5.26 12.14 25.05
N PRO A 72 5.27 13.43 25.44
CA PRO A 72 4.76 14.48 24.56
C PRO A 72 5.65 14.59 23.33
N HIS A 73 5.06 14.94 22.20
CA HIS A 73 5.83 15.03 20.96
C HIS A 73 5.42 16.17 20.05
N VAL A 74 6.37 16.62 19.27
CA VAL A 74 6.19 17.56 18.16
C VAL A 74 6.22 16.76 16.87
N GLY A 75 5.17 16.89 16.05
CA GLY A 75 5.13 16.33 14.69
C GLY A 75 5.50 17.40 13.67
N VAL A 76 6.47 17.12 12.81
CA VAL A 76 6.83 17.96 11.66
C VAL A 76 6.40 17.25 10.39
N ILE A 77 5.50 17.84 9.65
CA ILE A 77 4.92 17.26 8.42
C ILE A 77 5.91 17.42 7.27
N LEU A 78 6.35 16.33 6.68
CA LEU A 78 7.24 16.35 5.50
C LEU A 78 6.47 16.27 4.19
N THR A 79 5.30 15.64 4.19
CA THR A 79 4.46 15.48 3.00
C THR A 79 3.08 16.04 3.29
N ALA A 80 2.63 17.00 2.49
CA ALA A 80 1.28 17.57 2.61
C ALA A 80 0.18 16.53 2.43
N GLY A 81 -0.94 16.72 3.10
CA GLY A 81 -2.09 15.82 3.03
C GLY A 81 -3.05 15.99 4.21
N ALA A 82 -3.96 15.04 4.37
CA ALA A 82 -4.90 15.02 5.48
C ALA A 82 -4.71 13.72 6.30
N LEU A 83 -4.78 13.84 7.61
CA LEU A 83 -4.82 12.73 8.55
C LEU A 83 -6.12 12.80 9.36
N VAL A 84 -6.66 11.65 9.66
CA VAL A 84 -7.83 11.47 10.51
C VAL A 84 -7.37 10.95 11.86
N PHE A 85 -7.70 11.67 12.91
CA PHE A 85 -7.38 11.32 14.29
C PHE A 85 -8.65 10.86 15.01
N THR A 86 -8.58 9.75 15.69
CA THR A 86 -9.63 9.27 16.59
C THR A 86 -9.05 9.06 17.97
N GLU A 87 -9.56 9.80 18.95
CA GLU A 87 -9.23 9.66 20.36
C GLU A 87 -10.42 9.06 21.11
N SER A 88 -10.14 8.24 22.11
CA SER A 88 -11.19 7.66 22.95
C SER A 88 -12.03 8.76 23.62
N GLY A 89 -13.34 8.68 23.48
CA GLY A 89 -14.27 9.63 24.09
C GLY A 89 -14.35 11.00 23.42
N LYS A 90 -13.71 11.19 22.26
CA LYS A 90 -13.79 12.43 21.48
C LYS A 90 -14.33 12.18 20.07
N PRO A 91 -14.92 13.20 19.43
CA PRO A 91 -15.24 13.13 18.01
C PRO A 91 -13.98 12.90 17.18
N THR A 92 -14.12 12.15 16.10
CA THR A 92 -13.05 11.98 15.09
C THR A 92 -12.79 13.33 14.41
N GLU A 93 -11.52 13.69 14.28
CA GLU A 93 -11.05 14.93 13.68
C GLU A 93 -10.28 14.63 12.39
N THR A 94 -10.53 15.42 11.34
CA THR A 94 -9.71 15.43 10.13
C THR A 94 -8.91 16.71 10.09
N ALA A 95 -7.59 16.61 10.08
CA ALA A 95 -6.68 17.74 9.96
C ALA A 95 -5.94 17.70 8.62
N THR A 96 -5.93 18.85 7.92
CA THR A 96 -5.17 19.04 6.68
C THR A 96 -3.87 19.76 6.99
N PHE A 97 -2.78 19.30 6.41
CA PHE A 97 -1.43 19.79 6.67
C PHE A 97 -0.72 20.15 5.38
N GLU A 98 0.01 21.24 5.42
CA GLU A 98 1.03 21.58 4.43
C GLU A 98 2.39 21.00 4.85
N ALA A 99 3.28 20.77 3.89
CA ALA A 99 4.66 20.39 4.20
C ALA A 99 5.34 21.52 5.03
N GLY A 100 6.02 21.13 6.11
CA GLY A 100 6.58 22.05 7.09
C GLY A 100 5.63 22.46 8.22
N SER A 101 4.34 22.07 8.17
CA SER A 101 3.42 22.26 9.30
C SER A 101 3.96 21.54 10.54
N VAL A 102 3.70 22.14 11.71
CA VAL A 102 4.11 21.62 13.01
C VAL A 102 2.89 21.43 13.90
N GLY A 103 2.79 20.27 14.51
CA GLY A 103 1.77 19.96 15.51
C GLY A 103 2.39 19.53 16.83
N TYR A 104 1.62 19.63 17.91
CA TYR A 104 2.01 19.17 19.24
C TYR A 104 0.95 18.23 19.79
N ARG A 105 1.38 17.16 20.46
CA ARG A 105 0.52 16.26 21.21
C ARG A 105 1.10 16.00 22.59
N ALA A 106 0.22 16.07 23.61
CA ALA A 106 0.60 15.81 24.99
C ALA A 106 0.90 14.32 25.22
N ALA A 107 1.64 14.01 26.26
CA ALA A 107 1.84 12.65 26.74
C ALA A 107 0.52 11.99 27.15
N ASN A 108 0.51 10.65 27.14
CA ASN A 108 -0.60 9.81 27.59
C ASN A 108 -1.90 10.00 26.81
N VAL A 109 -1.84 10.55 25.60
CA VAL A 109 -2.99 10.58 24.70
C VAL A 109 -3.06 9.25 23.94
N THR A 110 -4.20 8.57 24.08
CA THR A 110 -4.49 7.33 23.34
C THR A 110 -5.30 7.67 22.09
N HIS A 111 -4.75 7.36 20.95
CA HIS A 111 -5.36 7.66 19.67
C HIS A 111 -5.01 6.65 18.58
N GLN A 112 -5.71 6.74 17.48
CA GLN A 112 -5.34 6.12 16.21
C GLN A 112 -5.29 7.19 15.12
N VAL A 113 -4.53 6.91 14.06
CA VAL A 113 -4.36 7.82 12.92
C VAL A 113 -4.65 7.06 11.63
N ALA A 114 -5.40 7.68 10.73
CA ALA A 114 -5.66 7.15 9.41
C ALA A 114 -5.19 8.14 8.34
N ASN A 115 -4.67 7.62 7.23
CA ASN A 115 -4.40 8.40 6.02
C ASN A 115 -5.40 8.01 4.94
N PRO A 116 -6.51 8.75 4.78
CA PRO A 116 -7.51 8.47 3.75
C PRO A 116 -7.06 8.88 2.35
N GLY A 117 -5.92 9.58 2.25
CA GLY A 117 -5.39 10.12 1.01
C GLY A 117 -4.87 9.06 0.04
N LYS A 118 -4.53 9.49 -1.16
CA LYS A 118 -3.98 8.64 -2.23
C LYS A 118 -2.45 8.63 -2.26
N THR A 119 -1.81 9.44 -1.45
CA THR A 119 -0.35 9.56 -1.33
C THR A 119 0.10 9.26 0.09
N PRO A 120 1.26 8.63 0.29
CA PRO A 120 1.82 8.47 1.63
C PRO A 120 2.10 9.83 2.26
N MET A 121 1.85 9.94 3.57
CA MET A 121 2.28 11.07 4.38
C MET A 121 3.46 10.67 5.25
N ARG A 122 4.47 11.51 5.30
CA ARG A 122 5.66 11.32 6.12
C ARG A 122 5.76 12.44 7.16
N VAL A 123 6.04 12.05 8.38
CA VAL A 123 6.10 12.93 9.55
C VAL A 123 7.36 12.62 10.35
N ILE A 124 8.06 13.64 10.81
CA ILE A 124 9.07 13.48 11.86
C ILE A 124 8.40 13.76 13.20
N GLU A 125 8.39 12.79 14.09
CA GLU A 125 7.93 12.95 15.47
C GLU A 125 9.13 13.12 16.39
N VAL A 126 9.18 14.22 17.13
CA VAL A 126 10.19 14.50 18.14
C VAL A 126 9.55 14.32 19.51
N GLU A 127 9.75 13.17 20.12
CA GLU A 127 9.33 12.86 21.49
C GLU A 127 10.27 13.56 22.48
N LEU A 128 9.69 14.27 23.46
CA LEU A 128 10.43 15.02 24.48
C LEU A 128 10.53 14.17 25.75
N LYS A 129 11.75 13.90 26.22
CA LYS A 129 12.01 13.09 27.43
C LYS A 129 12.07 13.94 28.69
#